data_67479b913043048702db984d2eb30641
#
_entry.id   67479b913043048702db984d2eb30641
#
_cell.length_a   1.000
_cell.length_b   1.000
_cell.length_c   1.000
_cell.angle_alpha   90.00
_cell.angle_beta   90.00
_cell.angle_gamma   90.00
#
_symmetry.space_group_name_H-M   'P 1'
#
loop_
_entity.id
_entity.type
_entity.pdbx_description
1 polymer ?
#
loop_
_entity_poly.entity_id
_entity_poly.type
_entity_poly.pdbx_seq_one_letter_code
_entity_poly.pdbx_strand_id
1 'polypeptide(L)'
;MAPDHDHDHDHDHNHDHDHGDDEFADELDEFLGEFQELLGTDPEAAMELVESVDESFASHPLIRIAHAHAVWVTKGAASARAELEALVTAEPDFSDAHYALADVYGELKEDALRVTHFLRVLELDEKDDAEAGFDASAFQGLIVKSAEAALAGLPSPYLERLKDVPVLLEQRPSKVLVKDGFDPRALALFEGPTVESAGSDEISAPSRIVLYTANLPAEFEDEEELASEIEITLLHEIGSYYSLSDEELDRLGLE
;
A
#
# COMPACT_ATOMS: atom_id res chain seq x y z
N MET A 1 -62.24 -37.85 -16.02
CA MET A 1 -61.61 -38.53 -14.91
C MET A 1 -60.10 -38.49 -15.17
N ALA A 2 -59.47 -37.46 -14.71
CA ALA A 2 -58.03 -37.24 -14.81
C ALA A 2 -57.55 -36.94 -13.38
N PRO A 3 -56.47 -37.51 -12.90
CA PRO A 3 -55.94 -37.20 -11.57
C PRO A 3 -55.02 -36.01 -11.58
N ASP A 4 -55.22 -35.17 -10.59
CA ASP A 4 -54.37 -34.07 -10.15
C ASP A 4 -52.95 -34.61 -9.83
N HIS A 5 -51.95 -33.89 -10.25
CA HIS A 5 -50.59 -34.00 -9.76
C HIS A 5 -50.18 -32.67 -9.12
N ASP A 6 -50.37 -32.60 -7.80
CA ASP A 6 -49.69 -31.66 -6.94
C ASP A 6 -48.19 -31.98 -6.94
N HIS A 7 -47.37 -31.04 -7.36
CA HIS A 7 -45.95 -31.02 -7.11
C HIS A 7 -45.64 -29.83 -6.21
N ASP A 8 -45.69 -30.07 -4.90
CA ASP A 8 -45.02 -29.26 -3.90
C ASP A 8 -43.51 -29.41 -4.11
N HIS A 9 -42.88 -28.34 -4.59
CA HIS A 9 -41.45 -28.14 -4.52
C HIS A 9 -41.14 -27.14 -3.41
N ASP A 10 -41.02 -27.64 -2.19
CA ASP A 10 -40.32 -26.94 -1.10
C ASP A 10 -38.85 -26.86 -1.47
N HIS A 11 -38.44 -25.69 -1.98
CA HIS A 11 -37.05 -25.30 -2.04
C HIS A 11 -36.73 -24.53 -0.76
N ASP A 12 -36.40 -25.26 0.30
CA ASP A 12 -35.63 -24.73 1.43
C ASP A 12 -34.25 -24.32 0.91
N HIS A 13 -34.12 -23.08 0.48
CA HIS A 13 -32.82 -22.42 0.35
C HIS A 13 -32.37 -21.98 1.75
N ASN A 14 -31.72 -22.91 2.46
CA ASN A 14 -30.97 -22.61 3.64
C ASN A 14 -29.73 -21.83 3.17
N HIS A 15 -29.83 -20.50 3.07
CA HIS A 15 -28.72 -19.59 2.99
C HIS A 15 -28.27 -19.31 4.44
N ASP A 16 -27.59 -20.28 5.04
CA ASP A 16 -26.70 -19.94 6.16
C ASP A 16 -25.55 -19.09 5.58
N HIS A 17 -25.80 -17.80 5.45
CA HIS A 17 -24.72 -16.83 5.29
C HIS A 17 -23.93 -16.86 6.58
N ASP A 18 -22.66 -17.13 6.45
CA ASP A 18 -21.69 -17.17 7.55
C ASP A 18 -21.48 -15.72 8.05
N HIS A 19 -22.43 -15.26 8.89
CA HIS A 19 -22.38 -13.91 9.48
C HIS A 19 -21.21 -13.73 10.45
N GLY A 20 -20.52 -14.81 10.80
CA GLY A 20 -19.41 -14.76 11.73
C GLY A 20 -18.09 -14.27 11.10
N ASP A 21 -17.88 -14.60 9.83
CA ASP A 21 -16.65 -14.17 9.12
C ASP A 21 -16.72 -12.69 8.75
N ASP A 22 -17.90 -12.18 8.36
CA ASP A 22 -18.10 -10.76 8.05
C ASP A 22 -17.95 -9.89 9.33
N GLU A 23 -18.52 -10.33 10.48
CA GLU A 23 -18.42 -9.59 11.75
C GLU A 23 -16.97 -9.55 12.27
N PHE A 24 -16.21 -10.63 12.08
CA PHE A 24 -14.79 -10.66 12.45
C PHE A 24 -13.94 -9.74 11.55
N ALA A 25 -14.23 -9.67 10.25
CA ALA A 25 -13.53 -8.78 9.32
C ALA A 25 -13.77 -7.32 9.67
N ASP A 26 -15.04 -6.94 9.94
CA ASP A 26 -15.39 -5.58 10.36
C ASP A 26 -14.69 -5.18 11.69
N GLU A 27 -14.64 -6.10 12.68
CA GLU A 27 -13.95 -5.86 13.95
C GLU A 27 -12.43 -5.71 13.76
N LEU A 28 -11.84 -6.48 12.86
CA LEU A 28 -10.43 -6.39 12.52
C LEU A 28 -10.08 -5.06 11.85
N ASP A 29 -10.90 -4.61 10.91
CA ASP A 29 -10.70 -3.34 10.20
C ASP A 29 -10.85 -2.15 11.13
N GLU A 30 -11.86 -2.14 12.01
CA GLU A 30 -12.02 -1.11 13.04
C GLU A 30 -10.81 -1.06 13.99
N PHE A 31 -10.35 -2.23 14.43
CA PHE A 31 -9.16 -2.33 15.29
C PHE A 31 -7.90 -1.79 14.61
N LEU A 32 -7.65 -2.16 13.35
CA LEU A 32 -6.48 -1.72 12.61
C LEU A 32 -6.51 -0.23 12.33
N GLY A 33 -7.70 0.34 12.08
CA GLY A 33 -7.89 1.78 11.93
C GLY A 33 -7.54 2.54 13.22
N GLU A 34 -8.09 2.13 14.36
CA GLU A 34 -7.76 2.72 15.68
C GLU A 34 -6.26 2.57 16.01
N PHE A 35 -5.71 1.38 15.75
CA PHE A 35 -4.29 1.12 15.97
C PHE A 35 -3.40 2.07 15.15
N GLN A 36 -3.70 2.30 13.88
CA GLN A 36 -2.90 3.19 13.03
C GLN A 36 -2.96 4.65 13.49
N GLU A 37 -4.14 5.13 13.89
CA GLU A 37 -4.30 6.48 14.44
C GLU A 37 -3.47 6.65 15.72
N LEU A 38 -3.54 5.68 16.63
CA LEU A 38 -2.75 5.68 17.87
C LEU A 38 -1.26 5.56 17.60
N LEU A 39 -0.84 4.72 16.66
CA LEU A 39 0.58 4.55 16.33
C LEU A 39 1.22 5.87 15.87
N GLY A 40 0.47 6.71 15.16
CA GLY A 40 0.92 8.03 14.72
C GLY A 40 0.88 9.12 15.79
N THR A 41 0.00 9.00 16.79
CA THR A 41 -0.25 10.05 17.80
C THR A 41 0.25 9.70 19.20
N ASP A 42 0.09 8.46 19.63
CA ASP A 42 0.49 7.92 20.94
C ASP A 42 0.93 6.45 20.81
N PRO A 43 2.18 6.18 20.40
CA PRO A 43 2.67 4.82 20.19
C PRO A 43 2.62 3.91 21.43
N GLU A 44 2.62 4.50 22.64
CA GLU A 44 2.49 3.73 23.89
C GLU A 44 1.04 3.24 24.04
N ALA A 45 0.06 4.09 23.72
CA ALA A 45 -1.35 3.69 23.69
C ALA A 45 -1.62 2.63 22.59
N ALA A 46 -1.01 2.76 21.41
CA ALA A 46 -1.08 1.72 20.37
C ALA A 46 -0.54 0.37 20.87
N MET A 47 0.56 0.38 21.62
CA MET A 47 1.11 -0.84 22.25
C MET A 47 0.12 -1.43 23.27
N GLU A 48 -0.47 -0.59 24.15
CA GLU A 48 -1.46 -1.05 25.11
C GLU A 48 -2.70 -1.63 24.43
N LEU A 49 -3.16 -1.03 23.33
CA LEU A 49 -4.29 -1.51 22.54
C LEU A 49 -4.01 -2.94 22.01
N VAL A 50 -2.89 -3.14 21.34
CA VAL A 50 -2.57 -4.44 20.73
C VAL A 50 -2.22 -5.52 21.76
N GLU A 51 -1.72 -5.16 22.96
CA GLU A 51 -1.50 -6.08 24.06
C GLU A 51 -2.79 -6.45 24.82
N SER A 52 -3.87 -5.69 24.65
CA SER A 52 -5.14 -5.88 25.36
C SER A 52 -6.09 -6.87 24.72
N VAL A 53 -5.84 -7.28 23.46
CA VAL A 53 -6.70 -8.20 22.71
C VAL A 53 -6.65 -9.61 23.27
N ASP A 54 -7.71 -10.38 23.04
CA ASP A 54 -7.73 -11.79 23.47
C ASP A 54 -6.77 -12.66 22.63
N GLU A 55 -6.50 -13.88 23.11
CA GLU A 55 -5.50 -14.79 22.51
C GLU A 55 -5.89 -15.20 21.07
N SER A 56 -7.19 -15.30 20.75
CA SER A 56 -7.66 -15.67 19.40
C SER A 56 -7.38 -14.55 18.42
N PHE A 57 -7.70 -13.32 18.77
CA PHE A 57 -7.45 -12.13 17.97
C PHE A 57 -5.95 -11.83 17.84
N ALA A 58 -5.19 -11.92 18.96
CA ALA A 58 -3.74 -11.75 18.97
C ALA A 58 -2.98 -12.73 18.07
N SER A 59 -3.57 -13.90 17.76
CA SER A 59 -2.96 -14.88 16.86
C SER A 59 -3.10 -14.53 15.38
N HIS A 60 -4.00 -13.59 15.03
CA HIS A 60 -4.22 -13.19 13.64
C HIS A 60 -2.96 -12.53 13.04
N PRO A 61 -2.56 -12.88 11.80
CA PRO A 61 -1.32 -12.36 11.20
C PRO A 61 -1.22 -10.83 11.17
N LEU A 62 -2.31 -10.11 10.85
CA LEU A 62 -2.33 -8.64 10.83
C LEU A 62 -2.16 -8.03 12.23
N ILE A 63 -2.74 -8.65 13.27
CA ILE A 63 -2.55 -8.20 14.66
C ILE A 63 -1.09 -8.41 15.11
N ARG A 64 -0.46 -9.50 14.68
CA ARG A 64 0.96 -9.74 14.94
C ARG A 64 1.86 -8.72 14.22
N ILE A 65 1.50 -8.30 13.00
CA ILE A 65 2.17 -7.18 12.31
C ILE A 65 1.97 -5.88 13.08
N ALA A 66 0.75 -5.57 13.52
CA ALA A 66 0.45 -4.39 14.32
C ALA A 66 1.27 -4.37 15.62
N HIS A 67 1.33 -5.50 16.34
CA HIS A 67 2.19 -5.63 17.54
C HIS A 67 3.67 -5.39 17.21
N ALA A 68 4.20 -6.00 16.13
CA ALA A 68 5.57 -5.80 15.70
C ALA A 68 5.86 -4.32 15.34
N HIS A 69 4.92 -3.61 14.70
CA HIS A 69 5.04 -2.17 14.42
C HIS A 69 5.06 -1.34 15.72
N ALA A 70 4.18 -1.62 16.68
CA ALA A 70 4.20 -0.97 17.99
C ALA A 70 5.53 -1.21 18.73
N VAL A 71 6.05 -2.45 18.68
CA VAL A 71 7.38 -2.78 19.22
C VAL A 71 8.49 -2.02 18.49
N TRP A 72 8.40 -1.89 17.17
CA TRP A 72 9.39 -1.14 16.39
C TRP A 72 9.42 0.32 16.81
N VAL A 73 8.27 0.98 16.83
CA VAL A 73 8.19 2.42 17.16
C VAL A 73 8.61 2.69 18.61
N THR A 74 8.21 1.82 19.56
CA THR A 74 8.50 2.04 20.99
C THR A 74 9.87 1.53 21.44
N LYS A 75 10.39 0.43 20.82
CA LYS A 75 11.60 -0.29 21.28
C LYS A 75 12.67 -0.42 20.19
N GLY A 76 12.39 0.05 18.97
CA GLY A 76 13.28 0.02 17.82
C GLY A 76 13.16 -1.24 16.96
N ALA A 77 13.54 -1.11 15.69
CA ALA A 77 13.39 -2.15 14.64
C ALA A 77 14.03 -3.50 15.02
N ALA A 78 15.18 -3.48 15.69
CA ALA A 78 15.84 -4.71 16.14
C ALA A 78 14.99 -5.55 17.10
N SER A 79 14.08 -4.91 17.86
CA SER A 79 13.18 -5.59 18.79
C SER A 79 12.00 -6.28 18.09
N ALA A 80 11.52 -5.71 16.97
CA ALA A 80 10.41 -6.26 16.19
C ALA A 80 10.81 -7.43 15.28
N ARG A 81 12.10 -7.50 14.91
CA ARG A 81 12.65 -8.46 13.95
C ARG A 81 12.26 -9.92 14.22
N ALA A 82 12.50 -10.41 15.45
CA ALA A 82 12.31 -11.81 15.76
C ALA A 82 10.86 -12.29 15.64
N GLU A 83 9.91 -11.42 15.92
CA GLU A 83 8.48 -11.70 15.77
C GLU A 83 8.08 -11.81 14.31
N LEU A 84 8.52 -10.88 13.46
CA LEU A 84 8.25 -10.91 12.03
C LEU A 84 8.94 -12.07 11.32
N GLU A 85 10.19 -12.44 11.72
CA GLU A 85 10.86 -13.65 11.23
C GLU A 85 10.08 -14.92 11.59
N ALA A 86 9.51 -14.99 12.80
CA ALA A 86 8.65 -16.10 13.21
C ALA A 86 7.32 -16.10 12.43
N LEU A 87 6.76 -14.93 12.14
CA LEU A 87 5.53 -14.80 11.37
C LEU A 87 5.71 -15.29 9.93
N VAL A 88 6.72 -14.83 9.21
CA VAL A 88 7.00 -15.28 7.82
C VAL A 88 7.38 -16.77 7.76
N THR A 89 7.86 -17.35 8.87
CA THR A 89 8.12 -18.79 8.95
C THR A 89 6.84 -19.59 9.11
N ALA A 90 5.87 -19.07 9.88
CA ALA A 90 4.58 -19.69 10.09
C ALA A 90 3.65 -19.51 8.88
N GLU A 91 3.68 -18.34 8.28
CA GLU A 91 2.82 -17.90 7.17
C GLU A 91 3.69 -17.47 5.97
N PRO A 92 4.33 -18.40 5.24
CA PRO A 92 5.32 -18.07 4.20
C PRO A 92 4.72 -17.48 2.93
N ASP A 93 3.40 -17.53 2.78
CA ASP A 93 2.65 -16.98 1.64
C ASP A 93 1.86 -15.71 2.04
N PHE A 94 2.10 -15.17 3.24
CA PHE A 94 1.45 -13.93 3.68
C PHE A 94 2.33 -12.72 3.32
N SER A 95 1.92 -12.01 2.26
CA SER A 95 2.69 -10.92 1.63
C SER A 95 2.99 -9.79 2.60
N ASP A 96 2.03 -9.38 3.45
CA ASP A 96 2.19 -8.27 4.39
C ASP A 96 3.24 -8.55 5.46
N ALA A 97 3.38 -9.82 5.91
CA ALA A 97 4.42 -10.17 6.85
C ALA A 97 5.83 -10.04 6.24
N HIS A 98 5.97 -10.41 4.95
CA HIS A 98 7.22 -10.21 4.23
C HIS A 98 7.52 -8.73 4.02
N TYR A 99 6.48 -7.91 3.73
CA TYR A 99 6.63 -6.47 3.57
C TYR A 99 7.09 -5.81 4.86
N ALA A 100 6.39 -6.06 5.98
CA ALA A 100 6.76 -5.53 7.29
C ALA A 100 8.19 -5.95 7.73
N LEU A 101 8.59 -7.19 7.43
CA LEU A 101 9.95 -7.66 7.73
C LEU A 101 11.00 -6.99 6.83
N ALA A 102 10.67 -6.72 5.56
CA ALA A 102 11.56 -5.99 4.66
C ALA A 102 11.82 -4.56 5.15
N ASP A 103 10.80 -3.88 5.67
CA ASP A 103 10.95 -2.54 6.25
C ASP A 103 11.86 -2.55 7.48
N VAL A 104 11.68 -3.52 8.37
CA VAL A 104 12.58 -3.72 9.53
C VAL A 104 14.02 -3.93 9.06
N TYR A 105 14.27 -4.76 8.04
CA TYR A 105 15.61 -4.93 7.48
C TYR A 105 16.16 -3.66 6.85
N GLY A 106 15.31 -2.86 6.21
CA GLY A 106 15.70 -1.55 5.67
C GLY A 106 16.19 -0.60 6.76
N GLU A 107 15.47 -0.52 7.88
CA GLU A 107 15.87 0.30 9.03
C GLU A 107 17.19 -0.19 9.65
N LEU A 108 17.39 -1.51 9.69
CA LEU A 108 18.61 -2.14 10.18
C LEU A 108 19.79 -2.07 9.18
N LYS A 109 19.57 -1.53 7.96
CA LYS A 109 20.55 -1.46 6.86
C LYS A 109 21.02 -2.84 6.38
N GLU A 110 20.13 -3.83 6.47
CA GLU A 110 20.36 -5.20 6.00
C GLU A 110 19.78 -5.37 4.57
N ASP A 111 20.24 -4.55 3.62
CA ASP A 111 19.67 -4.39 2.27
C ASP A 111 19.47 -5.70 1.51
N ALA A 112 20.38 -6.66 1.64
CA ALA A 112 20.27 -7.95 0.95
C ALA A 112 19.06 -8.78 1.45
N LEU A 113 18.74 -8.68 2.75
CA LEU A 113 17.56 -9.33 3.32
C LEU A 113 16.28 -8.59 2.95
N ARG A 114 16.31 -7.25 3.02
CA ARG A 114 15.21 -6.41 2.54
C ARG A 114 14.82 -6.78 1.12
N VAL A 115 15.76 -6.78 0.19
CA VAL A 115 15.51 -7.13 -1.22
C VAL A 115 14.96 -8.56 -1.37
N THR A 116 15.45 -9.51 -0.57
CA THR A 116 14.93 -10.88 -0.59
C THR A 116 13.45 -10.93 -0.27
N HIS A 117 13.02 -10.20 0.77
CA HIS A 117 11.62 -10.15 1.17
C HIS A 117 10.78 -9.31 0.20
N PHE A 118 11.27 -8.20 -0.31
CA PHE A 118 10.61 -7.43 -1.36
C PHE A 118 10.34 -8.24 -2.63
N LEU A 119 11.28 -9.10 -3.05
CA LEU A 119 11.05 -10.00 -4.17
C LEU A 119 9.97 -11.04 -3.87
N ARG A 120 9.85 -11.46 -2.61
CA ARG A 120 8.78 -12.37 -2.21
C ARG A 120 7.42 -11.67 -2.19
N VAL A 121 7.36 -10.42 -1.70
CA VAL A 121 6.16 -9.57 -1.77
C VAL A 121 5.68 -9.46 -3.22
N LEU A 122 6.57 -9.04 -4.13
CA LEU A 122 6.22 -8.93 -5.55
C LEU A 122 5.65 -10.23 -6.13
N GLU A 123 6.28 -11.37 -5.82
CA GLU A 123 5.83 -12.68 -6.30
C GLU A 123 4.43 -13.06 -5.78
N LEU A 124 4.16 -12.77 -4.50
CA LEU A 124 2.88 -13.08 -3.87
C LEU A 124 1.78 -12.15 -4.37
N ASP A 125 2.05 -10.84 -4.40
CA ASP A 125 1.10 -9.85 -4.88
C ASP A 125 0.77 -10.06 -6.38
N GLU A 126 1.76 -10.42 -7.24
CA GLU A 126 1.50 -10.78 -8.65
C GLU A 126 0.62 -12.03 -8.78
N LYS A 127 0.78 -13.00 -7.87
CA LYS A 127 -0.04 -14.22 -7.83
C LYS A 127 -1.48 -13.88 -7.41
N ASP A 128 -1.65 -13.07 -6.39
CA ASP A 128 -2.95 -12.67 -5.87
C ASP A 128 -3.72 -11.82 -6.90
N ASP A 129 -3.04 -10.89 -7.61
CA ASP A 129 -3.61 -10.15 -8.75
C ASP A 129 -4.14 -11.10 -9.85
N ALA A 130 -3.35 -12.11 -10.17
CA ALA A 130 -3.72 -13.08 -11.20
C ALA A 130 -4.90 -13.97 -10.77
N GLU A 131 -4.97 -14.38 -9.50
CA GLU A 131 -6.07 -15.16 -8.94
C GLU A 131 -7.35 -14.34 -8.82
N ALA A 132 -7.25 -13.07 -8.43
CA ALA A 132 -8.36 -12.12 -8.38
C ALA A 132 -8.84 -11.68 -9.79
N GLY A 133 -8.03 -11.91 -10.83
CA GLY A 133 -8.32 -11.44 -12.19
C GLY A 133 -8.23 -9.91 -12.30
N PHE A 134 -7.31 -9.30 -11.55
CA PHE A 134 -7.13 -7.84 -11.54
C PHE A 134 -6.89 -7.28 -12.93
N ASP A 135 -7.71 -6.32 -13.33
CA ASP A 135 -7.62 -5.59 -14.60
C ASP A 135 -7.85 -4.09 -14.38
N ALA A 136 -6.78 -3.32 -14.39
CA ALA A 136 -6.81 -1.87 -14.25
C ALA A 136 -7.38 -1.15 -15.48
N SER A 137 -7.69 -1.84 -16.58
CA SER A 137 -8.10 -1.20 -17.84
C SER A 137 -9.35 -0.32 -17.70
N ALA A 138 -10.26 -0.67 -16.79
CA ALA A 138 -11.47 0.11 -16.51
C ALA A 138 -11.16 1.49 -15.91
N PHE A 139 -10.08 1.64 -15.17
CA PHE A 139 -9.71 2.85 -14.43
C PHE A 139 -8.58 3.65 -15.10
N GLN A 140 -7.91 3.12 -16.12
CA GLN A 140 -6.76 3.77 -16.76
C GLN A 140 -7.03 5.21 -17.17
N GLY A 141 -8.20 5.46 -17.78
CA GLY A 141 -8.58 6.80 -18.22
C GLY A 141 -8.74 7.79 -17.06
N LEU A 142 -9.28 7.33 -15.94
CA LEU A 142 -9.42 8.12 -14.73
C LEU A 142 -8.05 8.41 -14.10
N ILE A 143 -7.22 7.38 -13.94
CA ILE A 143 -5.87 7.50 -13.37
C ILE A 143 -5.04 8.53 -14.16
N VAL A 144 -4.99 8.41 -15.49
CA VAL A 144 -4.25 9.37 -16.32
C VAL A 144 -4.80 10.78 -16.20
N LYS A 145 -6.14 10.94 -16.26
CA LYS A 145 -6.79 12.25 -16.14
C LYS A 145 -6.50 12.90 -14.78
N SER A 146 -6.57 12.14 -13.69
CA SER A 146 -6.30 12.64 -12.34
C SER A 146 -4.82 13.02 -12.19
N ALA A 147 -3.91 12.20 -12.69
CA ALA A 147 -2.48 12.50 -12.70
C ALA A 147 -2.16 13.78 -13.52
N GLU A 148 -2.75 13.93 -14.70
CA GLU A 148 -2.58 15.14 -15.53
C GLU A 148 -3.15 16.38 -14.84
N ALA A 149 -4.28 16.25 -14.13
CA ALA A 149 -4.89 17.35 -13.38
C ALA A 149 -4.01 17.77 -12.18
N ALA A 150 -3.49 16.81 -11.41
CA ALA A 150 -2.56 17.05 -10.31
C ALA A 150 -1.29 17.76 -10.80
N LEU A 151 -0.67 17.28 -11.88
CA LEU A 151 0.51 17.91 -12.46
C LEU A 151 0.21 19.33 -12.99
N ALA A 152 -0.97 19.57 -13.55
CA ALA A 152 -1.39 20.89 -14.03
C ALA A 152 -1.66 21.89 -12.90
N GLY A 153 -2.01 21.41 -11.71
CA GLY A 153 -2.20 22.20 -10.48
C GLY A 153 -0.91 22.68 -9.81
N LEU A 154 0.23 22.11 -10.18
CA LEU A 154 1.51 22.42 -9.54
C LEU A 154 1.92 23.89 -9.69
N PRO A 155 2.50 24.48 -8.64
CA PRO A 155 3.06 25.82 -8.74
C PRO A 155 4.31 25.85 -9.65
N SER A 156 4.56 27.01 -10.29
CA SER A 156 5.86 27.25 -10.91
C SER A 156 6.96 27.29 -9.84
N PRO A 157 8.14 26.67 -10.06
CA PRO A 157 8.68 26.19 -11.34
C PRO A 157 8.41 24.70 -11.66
N TYR A 158 7.71 23.95 -10.82
CA TYR A 158 7.50 22.50 -11.00
C TYR A 158 6.63 22.22 -12.23
N LEU A 159 5.52 22.93 -12.38
CA LEU A 159 4.65 22.83 -13.55
C LEU A 159 5.43 22.95 -14.85
N GLU A 160 6.30 23.96 -14.98
CA GLU A 160 7.06 24.20 -16.22
C GLU A 160 8.02 23.07 -16.56
N ARG A 161 8.44 22.28 -15.57
CA ARG A 161 9.33 21.13 -15.74
C ARG A 161 8.60 19.83 -15.99
N LEU A 162 7.41 19.68 -15.41
CA LEU A 162 6.66 18.41 -15.44
C LEU A 162 5.57 18.36 -16.52
N LYS A 163 5.15 19.50 -17.06
CA LYS A 163 4.03 19.57 -18.03
C LYS A 163 4.19 18.72 -19.30
N ASP A 164 5.42 18.47 -19.71
CA ASP A 164 5.76 17.69 -20.92
C ASP A 164 6.32 16.29 -20.57
N VAL A 165 6.37 15.92 -19.29
CA VAL A 165 6.86 14.62 -18.82
C VAL A 165 5.76 13.57 -19.03
N PRO A 166 6.04 12.47 -19.76
CA PRO A 166 5.02 11.46 -20.00
C PRO A 166 4.69 10.69 -18.70
N VAL A 167 3.39 10.50 -18.46
CA VAL A 167 2.86 9.61 -17.43
C VAL A 167 2.56 8.27 -18.07
N LEU A 168 3.16 7.21 -17.53
CA LEU A 168 2.98 5.83 -17.98
C LEU A 168 2.28 5.02 -16.90
N LEU A 169 1.51 4.03 -17.30
CA LEU A 169 0.87 3.08 -16.39
C LEU A 169 1.56 1.72 -16.54
N GLU A 170 1.98 1.15 -15.43
CA GLU A 170 2.46 -0.22 -15.31
C GLU A 170 1.67 -0.89 -14.19
N GLN A 171 1.51 -2.21 -14.24
CA GLN A 171 0.72 -2.91 -13.22
C GLN A 171 1.45 -2.90 -11.87
N ARG A 172 2.70 -3.35 -11.85
CA ARG A 172 3.57 -3.36 -10.66
C ARG A 172 5.01 -3.00 -11.04
N PRO A 173 5.88 -2.62 -10.10
CA PRO A 173 7.29 -2.43 -10.34
C PRO A 173 7.94 -3.68 -10.93
N SER A 174 8.84 -3.49 -11.90
CA SER A 174 9.52 -4.63 -12.49
C SER A 174 10.44 -5.33 -11.49
N LYS A 175 10.61 -6.65 -11.65
CA LYS A 175 11.53 -7.46 -10.83
C LYS A 175 12.97 -6.94 -10.83
N VAL A 176 13.38 -6.21 -11.87
CA VAL A 176 14.73 -5.59 -11.95
C VAL A 176 14.81 -4.42 -10.97
N LEU A 177 13.82 -3.54 -10.97
CA LEU A 177 13.75 -2.43 -10.01
C LEU A 177 13.74 -2.92 -8.56
N VAL A 178 12.91 -3.94 -8.27
CA VAL A 178 12.85 -4.51 -6.90
C VAL A 178 14.17 -5.15 -6.48
N LYS A 179 14.92 -5.78 -7.41
CA LYS A 179 16.26 -6.28 -7.12
C LYS A 179 17.26 -5.18 -6.81
N ASP A 180 17.07 -3.99 -7.36
CA ASP A 180 17.88 -2.82 -7.09
C ASP A 180 17.44 -2.08 -5.80
N GLY A 181 16.46 -2.64 -5.07
CA GLY A 181 16.00 -2.14 -3.76
C GLY A 181 14.75 -1.26 -3.83
N PHE A 182 14.13 -1.12 -5.02
CA PHE A 182 12.88 -0.39 -5.17
C PHE A 182 11.73 -1.12 -4.48
N ASP A 183 10.83 -0.38 -3.86
CA ASP A 183 9.68 -0.92 -3.16
C ASP A 183 8.69 -1.56 -4.15
N PRO A 184 8.31 -2.85 -3.97
CA PRO A 184 7.32 -3.52 -4.82
C PRO A 184 5.92 -2.94 -4.72
N ARG A 185 5.60 -2.24 -3.63
CA ARG A 185 4.29 -1.61 -3.37
C ARG A 185 4.32 -0.08 -3.54
N ALA A 186 5.41 0.48 -4.07
CA ALA A 186 5.44 1.88 -4.42
C ALA A 186 4.28 2.23 -5.37
N LEU A 187 3.66 3.39 -5.17
CA LEU A 187 2.53 3.86 -5.96
C LEU A 187 2.99 4.51 -7.27
N ALA A 188 4.17 5.13 -7.25
CA ALA A 188 4.75 5.80 -8.41
C ALA A 188 6.28 5.70 -8.46
N LEU A 189 6.84 6.03 -9.62
CA LEU A 189 8.28 6.20 -9.84
C LEU A 189 8.53 7.39 -10.74
N PHE A 190 9.37 8.32 -10.26
CA PHE A 190 9.91 9.41 -11.06
C PHE A 190 11.29 8.99 -11.57
N GLU A 191 11.38 8.60 -12.85
CA GLU A 191 12.66 8.23 -13.46
C GLU A 191 13.40 9.45 -13.98
N GLY A 192 14.63 9.62 -13.55
CA GLY A 192 15.50 10.68 -14.06
C GLY A 192 16.67 10.99 -13.13
N PRO A 193 17.52 11.94 -13.50
CA PRO A 193 18.60 12.38 -12.64
C PRO A 193 18.00 13.12 -11.44
N THR A 194 18.24 12.62 -10.22
CA THR A 194 17.88 13.32 -8.98
C THR A 194 18.74 14.59 -8.79
N VAL A 195 18.26 15.53 -7.97
CA VAL A 195 19.01 16.76 -7.61
C VAL A 195 20.39 16.41 -7.07
N GLU A 196 20.51 15.37 -6.27
CA GLU A 196 21.78 14.90 -5.71
C GLU A 196 22.75 14.37 -6.77
N SER A 197 22.24 13.67 -7.79
CA SER A 197 23.07 13.09 -8.85
C SER A 197 23.50 14.10 -9.92
N ALA A 198 22.76 15.18 -10.10
CA ALA A 198 23.05 16.21 -11.10
C ALA A 198 24.19 17.16 -10.70
N GLY A 199 24.52 17.25 -9.42
CA GLY A 199 25.65 18.08 -8.92
C GLY A 199 25.52 19.56 -9.21
N SER A 200 24.33 20.04 -9.52
CA SER A 200 24.03 21.45 -9.84
C SER A 200 22.76 21.88 -9.11
N ASP A 201 22.67 23.16 -8.76
CA ASP A 201 21.44 23.78 -8.24
C ASP A 201 20.30 23.84 -9.28
N GLU A 202 20.50 23.26 -10.44
CA GLU A 202 19.49 23.13 -11.49
C GLU A 202 18.63 21.87 -11.25
N ILE A 203 17.40 22.10 -10.87
CA ILE A 203 16.37 21.07 -10.74
C ILE A 203 16.12 20.47 -12.14
N SER A 204 16.49 19.19 -12.33
CA SER A 204 16.23 18.44 -13.57
C SER A 204 14.79 17.90 -13.58
N ALA A 205 14.16 17.88 -14.75
CA ALA A 205 12.89 17.16 -14.91
C ALA A 205 13.15 15.64 -14.97
N PRO A 206 12.24 14.81 -14.45
CA PRO A 206 12.27 13.38 -14.72
C PRO A 206 12.07 13.13 -16.22
N SER A 207 12.55 11.98 -16.70
CA SER A 207 12.34 11.55 -18.08
C SER A 207 10.94 10.96 -18.30
N ARG A 208 10.38 10.38 -17.25
CA ARG A 208 9.01 9.86 -17.19
C ARG A 208 8.54 9.69 -15.76
N ILE A 209 7.23 9.64 -15.60
CA ILE A 209 6.53 9.26 -14.37
C ILE A 209 5.81 7.94 -14.65
N VAL A 210 5.98 6.97 -13.77
CA VAL A 210 5.28 5.67 -13.86
C VAL A 210 4.35 5.56 -12.66
N LEU A 211 3.07 5.24 -12.90
CA LEU A 211 2.09 4.91 -11.87
C LEU A 211 1.84 3.40 -11.89
N TYR A 212 1.89 2.77 -10.72
CA TYR A 212 1.71 1.33 -10.55
C TYR A 212 0.27 1.02 -10.17
N THR A 213 -0.53 0.65 -11.17
CA THR A 213 -2.00 0.56 -11.07
C THR A 213 -2.50 -0.51 -10.09
N ALA A 214 -1.76 -1.60 -9.88
CA ALA A 214 -2.14 -2.62 -8.90
C ALA A 214 -1.75 -2.26 -7.46
N ASN A 215 -0.91 -1.24 -7.28
CA ASN A 215 -0.56 -0.72 -5.96
C ASN A 215 -1.43 0.48 -5.56
N LEU A 216 -2.08 1.13 -6.53
CA LEU A 216 -3.12 2.10 -6.19
C LEU A 216 -4.25 1.33 -5.51
N PRO A 217 -4.76 1.80 -4.36
CA PRO A 217 -5.77 1.08 -3.61
C PRO A 217 -6.95 0.67 -4.51
N ALA A 218 -7.32 -0.61 -4.44
CA ALA A 218 -8.43 -1.14 -5.23
C ALA A 218 -9.80 -0.80 -4.62
N GLU A 219 -9.81 -0.27 -3.40
CA GLU A 219 -11.00 -0.07 -2.58
C GLU A 219 -11.35 1.40 -2.44
N PHE A 220 -11.65 2.04 -3.58
CA PHE A 220 -12.27 3.36 -3.54
C PHE A 220 -13.77 3.24 -3.68
N GLU A 221 -14.52 3.92 -2.82
CA GLU A 221 -15.97 3.96 -2.89
C GLU A 221 -16.44 4.73 -4.15
N ASP A 222 -15.65 5.70 -4.62
CA ASP A 222 -15.98 6.47 -5.82
C ASP A 222 -14.76 7.03 -6.58
N GLU A 223 -15.04 7.64 -7.77
CA GLU A 223 -14.01 8.21 -8.63
C GLU A 223 -13.33 9.46 -8.03
N GLU A 224 -13.97 10.18 -7.12
CA GLU A 224 -13.41 11.39 -6.49
C GLU A 224 -12.35 11.01 -5.47
N GLU A 225 -12.57 9.94 -4.73
CA GLU A 225 -11.64 9.41 -3.75
C GLU A 225 -10.36 8.86 -4.42
N LEU A 226 -10.51 8.06 -5.49
CA LEU A 226 -9.37 7.61 -6.30
C LEU A 226 -8.58 8.80 -6.89
N ALA A 227 -9.27 9.83 -7.38
CA ALA A 227 -8.61 11.00 -7.93
C ALA A 227 -7.81 11.76 -6.87
N SER A 228 -8.34 11.89 -5.66
CA SER A 228 -7.67 12.52 -4.52
C SER A 228 -6.41 11.75 -4.11
N GLU A 229 -6.50 10.42 -4.04
CA GLU A 229 -5.35 9.57 -3.69
C GLU A 229 -4.22 9.64 -4.72
N ILE A 230 -4.58 9.66 -6.02
CA ILE A 230 -3.58 9.86 -7.09
C ILE A 230 -2.91 11.23 -6.95
N GLU A 231 -3.67 12.28 -6.61
CA GLU A 231 -3.12 13.62 -6.39
C GLU A 231 -2.14 13.62 -5.22
N ILE A 232 -2.53 13.09 -4.06
CA ILE A 232 -1.69 12.98 -2.86
C ILE A 232 -0.41 12.19 -3.17
N THR A 233 -0.55 11.02 -3.81
CA THR A 233 0.58 10.18 -4.22
C THR A 233 1.57 10.95 -5.08
N LEU A 234 1.09 11.63 -6.12
CA LEU A 234 1.95 12.40 -7.02
C LEU A 234 2.63 13.57 -6.32
N LEU A 235 1.94 14.25 -5.41
CA LEU A 235 2.50 15.36 -4.66
C LEU A 235 3.62 14.89 -3.72
N HIS A 236 3.44 13.77 -3.04
CA HIS A 236 4.46 13.15 -2.20
C HIS A 236 5.69 12.71 -3.02
N GLU A 237 5.46 12.06 -4.16
CA GLU A 237 6.56 11.63 -5.04
C GLU A 237 7.31 12.83 -5.65
N ILE A 238 6.62 13.91 -5.99
CA ILE A 238 7.23 15.16 -6.45
C ILE A 238 8.09 15.74 -5.32
N GLY A 239 7.57 15.79 -4.10
CA GLY A 239 8.31 16.22 -2.92
C GLY A 239 9.59 15.42 -2.72
N SER A 240 9.48 14.12 -2.77
CA SER A 240 10.60 13.19 -2.65
C SER A 240 11.64 13.38 -3.79
N TYR A 241 11.18 13.43 -5.05
CA TYR A 241 12.07 13.60 -6.22
C TYR A 241 12.87 14.90 -6.17
N TYR A 242 12.25 15.98 -5.71
CA TYR A 242 12.90 17.30 -5.58
C TYR A 242 13.52 17.52 -4.20
N SER A 243 13.49 16.54 -3.30
CA SER A 243 14.00 16.63 -1.92
C SER A 243 13.42 17.82 -1.14
N LEU A 244 12.12 18.06 -1.31
CA LEU A 244 11.42 19.14 -0.61
C LEU A 244 11.22 18.75 0.86
N SER A 245 11.36 19.73 1.74
CA SER A 245 11.01 19.57 3.15
C SER A 245 9.50 19.75 3.35
N ASP A 246 8.96 19.21 4.46
CA ASP A 246 7.56 19.39 4.84
C ASP A 246 7.13 20.87 4.85
N GLU A 247 8.00 21.78 5.37
CA GLU A 247 7.76 23.23 5.34
C GLU A 247 7.66 23.80 3.90
N GLU A 248 8.33 23.17 2.95
CA GLU A 248 8.27 23.56 1.54
C GLU A 248 7.03 23.00 0.87
N LEU A 249 6.63 21.77 1.20
CA LEU A 249 5.38 21.16 0.75
C LEU A 249 4.19 22.00 1.24
N ASP A 250 4.11 22.29 2.53
CA ASP A 250 3.11 23.20 3.14
C ASP A 250 3.00 24.53 2.40
N ARG A 251 4.14 25.20 2.23
CA ARG A 251 4.18 26.51 1.57
C ARG A 251 3.73 26.47 0.12
N LEU A 252 3.89 25.33 -0.53
CA LEU A 252 3.48 25.09 -1.92
C LEU A 252 2.05 24.61 -2.03
N GLY A 253 1.40 24.25 -0.91
CA GLY A 253 0.07 23.64 -0.89
C GLY A 253 0.07 22.23 -1.48
N LEU A 254 1.14 21.48 -1.24
CA LEU A 254 1.40 20.13 -1.72
C LEU A 254 1.34 19.10 -0.54
N GLU A 255 0.52 19.36 0.47
CA GLU A 255 0.25 18.45 1.59
C GLU A 255 -0.74 17.36 1.19
#